data_662adb44869974dcc756668caa233ff3
#
_entry.id   662adb44869974dcc756668caa233ff3
#
_cell.length_a   1.000
_cell.length_b   1.000
_cell.length_c   1.000
_cell.angle_alpha   90.00
_cell.angle_beta   90.00
_cell.angle_gamma   90.00
#
_symmetry.space_group_name_H-M   'P 1'
#
loop_
_entity.id
_entity.type
_entity.pdbx_description
1 polymer ?
#
loop_
_entity_poly.entity_id
_entity_poly.type
_entity_poly.pdbx_seq_one_letter_code
_entity_poly.pdbx_strand_id
1 'polypeptide(L)'
;MQASPLTTTHPELTMNIPKLGQPVHDFTIPATSGKIIHSSELRGRHVVLYFYPKDSTPGCTQEGQDFRELYPEFQALGAEIFGVSRDSLKSHETFKCKQEFPFELLSDTDESLCRTFDVIKMKNMYGKQVQGIERSTFLIDPEGKLAAEWRKVSVKGHAAAVLEQLKSLQNH
;
A
#
# COMPACT_ATOMS: atom_id res chain seq x y z
N MET A 1 14.26 -38.02 14.20
CA MET A 1 14.10 -37.50 14.01
C MET A 1 13.81 -36.50 13.87
N GLN A 2 13.73 -35.76 13.78
CA GLN A 2 13.54 -34.97 13.64
C GLN A 2 13.15 -33.99 13.68
N ALA A 3 12.98 -33.39 13.75
CA ALA A 3 12.44 -32.54 13.95
C ALA A 3 12.74 -31.35 13.69
N SER A 4 12.95 -30.63 13.93
CA SER A 4 13.26 -29.60 13.58
C SER A 4 12.55 -28.60 12.92
N PRO A 5 11.52 -28.64 12.68
CA PRO A 5 10.74 -27.70 11.94
C PRO A 5 10.58 -26.36 12.54
N LEU A 6 10.69 -26.25 13.77
CA LEU A 6 10.42 -25.04 14.35
C LEU A 6 11.30 -23.96 13.94
N THR A 7 12.47 -24.24 13.56
CA THR A 7 13.41 -23.22 13.25
C THR A 7 13.09 -22.47 12.00
N THR A 8 12.18 -22.96 11.21
CA THR A 8 11.89 -22.35 9.93
C THR A 8 10.98 -21.16 10.04
N THR A 9 10.37 -20.94 11.18
CA THR A 9 9.35 -19.91 11.30
C THR A 9 9.87 -18.52 11.10
N HIS A 10 10.96 -18.16 11.73
CA HIS A 10 11.47 -16.78 11.64
C HIS A 10 12.02 -16.44 10.27
N PRO A 11 12.82 -17.28 9.65
CA PRO A 11 13.28 -16.99 8.29
C PRO A 11 12.14 -16.84 7.31
N GLU A 12 11.08 -17.61 7.52
CA GLU A 12 9.95 -17.57 6.61
C GLU A 12 9.24 -16.23 6.63
N LEU A 13 9.13 -15.61 7.78
CA LEU A 13 8.51 -14.29 7.87
C LEU A 13 9.28 -13.27 7.06
N THR A 14 10.61 -13.31 7.14
CA THR A 14 11.44 -12.41 6.38
C THR A 14 11.37 -12.70 4.89
N MET A 15 11.26 -13.98 4.55
CA MET A 15 11.24 -14.40 3.15
C MET A 15 9.91 -14.13 2.47
N ASN A 16 8.90 -13.73 3.23
CA ASN A 16 7.59 -13.45 2.66
C ASN A 16 7.43 -12.03 2.14
N ILE A 17 8.50 -11.22 2.17
CA ILE A 17 8.46 -9.89 1.59
C ILE A 17 8.32 -10.04 0.08
N PRO A 18 7.30 -9.43 -0.53
CA PRO A 18 7.06 -9.62 -1.96
C PRO A 18 8.21 -9.11 -2.80
N LYS A 19 8.53 -9.83 -3.86
CA LYS A 19 9.51 -9.42 -4.84
C LYS A 19 8.83 -9.31 -6.19
N LEU A 20 9.42 -8.54 -7.06
CA LEU A 20 8.86 -8.33 -8.41
C LEU A 20 8.64 -9.67 -9.09
N GLY A 21 7.45 -9.83 -9.65
CA GLY A 21 7.06 -11.04 -10.35
C GLY A 21 6.56 -12.16 -9.46
N GLN A 22 6.62 -11.98 -8.14
CA GLN A 22 6.19 -13.00 -7.19
C GLN A 22 4.81 -12.71 -6.63
N PRO A 23 4.05 -13.74 -6.24
CA PRO A 23 2.74 -13.52 -5.63
C PRO A 23 2.86 -12.75 -4.32
N VAL A 24 1.89 -11.86 -4.10
CA VAL A 24 1.74 -11.18 -2.81
C VAL A 24 0.84 -12.04 -1.95
N HIS A 25 1.23 -12.26 -0.70
CA HIS A 25 0.41 -13.01 0.25
C HIS A 25 -0.96 -12.38 0.37
N ASP A 26 -2.00 -13.20 0.43
CA ASP A 26 -3.35 -12.71 0.63
C ASP A 26 -3.45 -12.00 1.98
N PHE A 27 -4.25 -10.94 2.01
CA PHE A 27 -4.46 -10.19 3.24
C PHE A 27 -5.93 -9.80 3.36
N THR A 28 -6.34 -9.52 4.59
CA THR A 28 -7.67 -9.04 4.92
C THR A 28 -7.47 -7.88 5.87
N ILE A 29 -8.09 -6.73 5.56
CA ILE A 29 -7.82 -5.52 6.33
C ILE A 29 -9.05 -4.62 6.37
N PRO A 30 -9.34 -4.00 7.54
CA PRO A 30 -10.45 -3.05 7.63
C PRO A 30 -10.17 -1.81 6.80
N ALA A 31 -11.22 -1.26 6.22
CA ALA A 31 -11.13 -0.10 5.36
C ALA A 31 -12.24 0.88 5.67
N THR A 32 -12.11 2.09 5.13
CA THR A 32 -13.14 3.11 5.21
C THR A 32 -14.44 2.62 4.59
N SER A 33 -15.52 3.36 4.83
CA SER A 33 -16.86 3.07 4.31
C SER A 33 -17.45 1.76 4.86
N GLY A 34 -16.98 1.34 6.03
CA GLY A 34 -17.46 0.11 6.67
C GLY A 34 -17.06 -1.16 5.95
N LYS A 35 -16.04 -1.09 5.12
CA LYS A 35 -15.63 -2.24 4.30
C LYS A 35 -14.50 -3.03 4.94
N ILE A 36 -14.42 -4.30 4.58
CA ILE A 36 -13.26 -5.13 4.87
C ILE A 36 -12.75 -5.59 3.52
N ILE A 37 -11.48 -5.33 3.26
CA ILE A 37 -10.88 -5.64 1.97
C ILE A 37 -10.17 -6.97 2.06
N HIS A 38 -10.56 -7.90 1.19
CA HIS A 38 -9.92 -9.21 1.03
C HIS A 38 -9.17 -9.17 -0.28
N SER A 39 -7.85 -9.35 -0.23
CA SER A 39 -7.03 -9.25 -1.44
C SER A 39 -7.44 -10.27 -2.51
N SER A 40 -7.91 -11.44 -2.08
CA SER A 40 -8.35 -12.46 -3.03
C SER A 40 -9.50 -11.98 -3.92
N GLU A 41 -10.29 -11.03 -3.44
CA GLU A 41 -11.41 -10.49 -4.21
C GLU A 41 -10.98 -9.42 -5.20
N LEU A 42 -9.71 -9.04 -5.18
CA LEU A 42 -9.18 -8.01 -6.07
C LEU A 42 -8.55 -8.59 -7.33
N ARG A 43 -8.56 -9.91 -7.48
CA ARG A 43 -8.04 -10.55 -8.68
C ARG A 43 -8.83 -10.09 -9.90
N GLY A 44 -8.16 -9.99 -11.03
CA GLY A 44 -8.80 -9.53 -12.27
C GLY A 44 -8.59 -8.07 -12.55
N ARG A 45 -7.98 -7.33 -11.62
CA ARG A 45 -7.66 -5.92 -11.84
C ARG A 45 -6.32 -5.60 -11.22
N HIS A 46 -5.71 -4.54 -11.71
CA HIS A 46 -4.50 -4.01 -11.08
C HIS A 46 -4.88 -3.29 -9.78
N VAL A 47 -4.01 -3.36 -8.78
CA VAL A 47 -4.25 -2.74 -7.50
C VAL A 47 -3.04 -1.90 -7.13
N VAL A 48 -3.28 -0.63 -6.78
CA VAL A 48 -2.23 0.26 -6.29
C VAL A 48 -2.41 0.36 -4.78
N LEU A 49 -1.35 0.00 -4.04
CA LEU A 49 -1.30 0.21 -2.59
C LEU A 49 -0.25 1.27 -2.33
N TYR A 50 -0.66 2.45 -1.87
CA TYR A 50 0.33 3.44 -1.50
C TYR A 50 0.35 3.61 0.03
N PHE A 51 1.52 3.35 0.60
CA PHE A 51 1.75 3.42 2.04
C PHE A 51 2.27 4.81 2.39
N TYR A 52 1.70 5.43 3.41
CA TYR A 52 2.09 6.78 3.82
C TYR A 52 2.14 6.87 5.34
N PRO A 53 2.94 7.80 5.88
CA PRO A 53 3.19 7.84 7.32
C PRO A 53 2.00 8.18 8.19
N LYS A 54 1.18 9.17 7.83
CA LYS A 54 0.14 9.61 8.74
C LYS A 54 -0.90 10.49 8.04
N ASP A 55 -2.18 10.24 8.37
CA ASP A 55 -3.30 11.03 7.86
C ASP A 55 -3.11 12.52 8.17
N SER A 56 -3.63 13.33 7.27
CA SER A 56 -3.76 14.80 7.46
C SER A 56 -2.44 15.55 7.59
N THR A 57 -1.31 14.91 7.26
CA THR A 57 -0.04 15.61 7.15
C THR A 57 0.10 16.19 5.73
N PRO A 58 0.91 17.25 5.54
CA PRO A 58 0.96 17.92 4.24
C PRO A 58 1.35 17.02 3.07
N GLY A 59 2.39 16.23 3.21
CA GLY A 59 2.84 15.35 2.13
C GLY A 59 1.85 14.24 1.82
N CYS A 60 1.25 13.66 2.86
CA CYS A 60 0.27 12.60 2.67
C CYS A 60 -1.02 13.14 2.07
N THR A 61 -1.41 14.35 2.43
CA THR A 61 -2.56 15.02 1.84
C THR A 61 -2.33 15.27 0.36
N GLN A 62 -1.15 15.78 0.00
CA GLN A 62 -0.83 16.07 -1.39
C GLN A 62 -0.78 14.78 -2.21
N GLU A 63 -0.18 13.74 -1.68
CA GLU A 63 -0.13 12.45 -2.38
C GLU A 63 -1.53 11.92 -2.66
N GLY A 64 -2.40 11.97 -1.65
CA GLY A 64 -3.78 11.52 -1.80
C GLY A 64 -4.53 12.34 -2.84
N GLN A 65 -4.33 13.66 -2.83
CA GLN A 65 -4.97 14.53 -3.81
C GLN A 65 -4.48 14.23 -5.23
N ASP A 66 -3.20 13.93 -5.39
CA ASP A 66 -2.65 13.60 -6.69
C ASP A 66 -3.27 12.32 -7.24
N PHE A 67 -3.39 11.29 -6.39
CA PHE A 67 -4.06 10.05 -6.79
C PHE A 67 -5.55 10.30 -7.04
N ARG A 68 -6.19 11.16 -6.23
CA ARG A 68 -7.60 11.49 -6.44
C ARG A 68 -7.83 12.09 -7.81
N GLU A 69 -6.98 13.03 -8.23
CA GLU A 69 -7.13 13.68 -9.52
C GLU A 69 -6.96 12.72 -10.69
N LEU A 70 -6.13 11.71 -10.52
CA LEU A 70 -5.88 10.73 -11.57
C LEU A 70 -6.75 9.47 -11.45
N TYR A 71 -7.56 9.38 -10.42
CA TYR A 71 -8.36 8.19 -10.17
C TYR A 71 -9.22 7.75 -11.36
N PRO A 72 -9.91 8.66 -12.05
CA PRO A 72 -10.69 8.24 -13.23
C PRO A 72 -9.84 7.56 -14.29
N GLU A 73 -8.58 8.00 -14.47
CA GLU A 73 -7.69 7.36 -15.44
C GLU A 73 -7.27 5.97 -14.98
N PHE A 74 -7.01 5.80 -13.68
CA PHE A 74 -6.72 4.48 -13.13
C PHE A 74 -7.90 3.54 -13.31
N GLN A 75 -9.11 4.03 -13.04
CA GLN A 75 -10.32 3.21 -13.21
C GLN A 75 -10.55 2.82 -14.66
N ALA A 76 -10.28 3.74 -15.57
CA ALA A 76 -10.43 3.45 -17.00
C ALA A 76 -9.50 2.32 -17.44
N LEU A 77 -8.40 2.14 -16.73
CA LEU A 77 -7.45 1.05 -17.00
C LEU A 77 -7.74 -0.19 -16.16
N GLY A 78 -8.86 -0.22 -15.43
CA GLY A 78 -9.24 -1.37 -14.63
C GLY A 78 -8.45 -1.49 -13.33
N ALA A 79 -7.91 -0.40 -12.81
CA ALA A 79 -7.13 -0.44 -11.60
C ALA A 79 -7.88 0.19 -10.43
N GLU A 80 -7.61 -0.31 -9.23
CA GLU A 80 -8.14 0.27 -7.99
C GLU A 80 -6.98 0.79 -7.14
N ILE A 81 -7.25 1.82 -6.36
CA ILE A 81 -6.25 2.45 -5.51
C ILE A 81 -6.69 2.33 -4.05
N PHE A 82 -5.74 2.02 -3.18
CA PHE A 82 -5.93 2.05 -1.74
C PHE A 82 -4.77 2.77 -1.09
N GLY A 83 -5.08 3.71 -0.19
CA GLY A 83 -4.06 4.28 0.68
C GLY A 83 -3.97 3.43 1.93
N VAL A 84 -2.78 3.29 2.49
CA VAL A 84 -2.52 2.45 3.66
C VAL A 84 -1.68 3.19 4.67
N SER A 85 -2.13 3.23 5.91
CA SER A 85 -1.30 3.70 7.01
C SER A 85 -1.72 3.00 8.30
N ARG A 86 -1.02 3.31 9.39
CA ARG A 86 -1.31 2.74 10.70
C ARG A 86 -2.38 3.52 11.46
N ASP A 87 -2.95 4.54 10.84
CA ASP A 87 -4.00 5.34 11.47
C ASP A 87 -5.27 4.53 11.67
N SER A 88 -6.08 4.95 12.64
CA SER A 88 -7.34 4.28 12.95
C SER A 88 -8.37 4.50 11.84
N LEU A 89 -9.42 3.65 11.84
CA LEU A 89 -10.53 3.84 10.92
C LEU A 89 -11.18 5.20 11.09
N LYS A 90 -11.31 5.66 12.32
CA LYS A 90 -11.90 6.98 12.58
C LYS A 90 -11.09 8.08 11.91
N SER A 91 -9.77 8.05 12.06
CA SER A 91 -8.90 9.01 11.43
C SER A 91 -9.02 8.94 9.90
N HIS A 92 -9.03 7.72 9.36
CA HIS A 92 -9.15 7.51 7.93
C HIS A 92 -10.47 8.02 7.38
N GLU A 93 -11.58 7.80 8.09
CA GLU A 93 -12.88 8.30 7.64
C GLU A 93 -12.89 9.82 7.57
N THR A 94 -12.32 10.48 8.57
CA THR A 94 -12.22 11.93 8.58
C THR A 94 -11.36 12.42 7.43
N PHE A 95 -10.21 11.80 7.24
CA PHE A 95 -9.27 12.20 6.18
C PHE A 95 -9.89 12.00 4.80
N LYS A 96 -10.49 10.83 4.56
CA LYS A 96 -11.15 10.52 3.30
C LYS A 96 -12.26 11.53 3.00
N CYS A 97 -13.10 11.80 3.99
CA CYS A 97 -14.22 12.73 3.82
C CYS A 97 -13.72 14.14 3.53
N LYS A 98 -12.76 14.61 4.32
CA LYS A 98 -12.25 15.97 4.18
C LYS A 98 -11.57 16.20 2.84
N GLN A 99 -10.85 15.21 2.35
CA GLN A 99 -10.13 15.32 1.07
C GLN A 99 -10.95 14.81 -0.10
N GLU A 100 -12.15 14.31 0.15
CA GLU A 100 -13.02 13.78 -0.91
C GLU A 100 -12.35 12.70 -1.75
N PHE A 101 -11.65 11.79 -1.08
CA PHE A 101 -11.00 10.67 -1.79
C PHE A 101 -12.06 9.71 -2.33
N PRO A 102 -12.00 9.37 -3.62
CA PRO A 102 -12.94 8.40 -4.21
C PRO A 102 -12.56 6.95 -3.95
N PHE A 103 -11.40 6.71 -3.37
CA PHE A 103 -10.92 5.37 -3.04
C PHE A 103 -10.90 5.18 -1.54
N GLU A 104 -10.75 3.94 -1.11
CA GLU A 104 -10.76 3.61 0.30
C GLU A 104 -9.37 3.68 0.91
N LEU A 105 -9.32 3.94 2.20
CA LEU A 105 -8.10 3.91 2.98
C LEU A 105 -8.13 2.68 3.88
N LEU A 106 -7.03 1.96 3.92
CA LEU A 106 -6.89 0.73 4.70
C LEU A 106 -6.23 1.04 6.04
N SER A 107 -6.82 0.54 7.12
CA SER A 107 -6.34 0.83 8.48
C SER A 107 -5.50 -0.35 8.96
N ASP A 108 -4.17 -0.18 8.95
CA ASP A 108 -3.22 -1.22 9.30
C ASP A 108 -2.66 -0.99 10.70
N THR A 109 -3.59 -0.91 11.69
CA THR A 109 -3.20 -0.56 13.06
C THR A 109 -2.28 -1.60 13.70
N ASP A 110 -2.36 -2.87 13.29
CA ASP A 110 -1.48 -3.91 13.81
C ASP A 110 -0.20 -4.06 13.00
N GLU A 111 0.00 -3.22 11.97
CA GLU A 111 1.19 -3.20 11.13
C GLU A 111 1.40 -4.47 10.28
N SER A 112 0.41 -5.35 10.19
CA SER A 112 0.60 -6.60 9.48
C SER A 112 0.90 -6.38 7.99
N LEU A 113 0.15 -5.50 7.34
CA LEU A 113 0.38 -5.23 5.92
C LEU A 113 1.67 -4.44 5.71
N CYS A 114 1.93 -3.47 6.58
CA CYS A 114 3.18 -2.70 6.52
C CYS A 114 4.40 -3.60 6.63
N ARG A 115 4.33 -4.60 7.51
CA ARG A 115 5.46 -5.53 7.69
C ARG A 115 5.57 -6.50 6.53
N THR A 116 4.44 -6.91 5.96
CA THR A 116 4.46 -7.76 4.76
C THR A 116 5.25 -7.09 3.64
N PHE A 117 5.06 -5.78 3.45
CA PHE A 117 5.74 -5.04 2.40
C PHE A 117 7.05 -4.39 2.85
N ASP A 118 7.42 -4.60 4.11
CA ASP A 118 8.69 -4.08 4.65
C ASP A 118 8.83 -2.57 4.48
N VAL A 119 7.79 -1.84 4.92
CA VAL A 119 7.81 -0.37 4.83
C VAL A 119 8.03 0.32 6.18
N ILE A 120 8.14 -0.44 7.26
CA ILE A 120 8.43 0.14 8.58
C ILE A 120 9.94 0.31 8.70
N LYS A 121 10.39 1.55 8.83
CA LYS A 121 11.82 1.86 8.89
C LYS A 121 12.12 2.77 10.07
N MET A 122 13.36 2.74 10.53
CA MET A 122 13.81 3.67 11.56
C MET A 122 13.99 5.05 10.95
N LYS A 123 13.44 6.05 11.61
CA LYS A 123 13.55 7.45 11.20
C LYS A 123 14.10 8.26 12.34
N ASN A 124 14.89 9.28 12.01
CA ASN A 124 15.41 10.20 13.00
C ASN A 124 14.47 11.41 13.06
N MET A 125 13.77 11.56 14.18
CA MET A 125 12.85 12.68 14.38
C MET A 125 13.22 13.40 15.65
N TYR A 126 13.62 14.67 15.50
CA TYR A 126 14.01 15.52 16.63
C TYR A 126 15.09 14.84 17.49
N GLY A 127 16.07 14.21 16.83
CA GLY A 127 17.16 13.56 17.53
C GLY A 127 16.86 12.18 18.08
N LYS A 128 15.64 11.68 17.89
CA LYS A 128 15.26 10.36 18.37
C LYS A 128 15.03 9.41 17.20
N GLN A 129 15.35 8.14 17.45
CA GLN A 129 15.07 7.08 16.47
C GLN A 129 13.67 6.56 16.71
N VAL A 130 12.79 6.67 15.72
CA VAL A 130 11.43 6.16 15.80
C VAL A 130 11.14 5.30 14.59
N GLN A 131 10.26 4.32 14.75
CA GLN A 131 9.81 3.50 13.63
C GLN A 131 8.63 4.18 12.96
N GLY A 132 8.68 4.25 11.64
CA GLY A 132 7.60 4.87 10.88
C GLY A 132 7.54 4.27 9.50
N ILE A 133 6.43 4.55 8.80
CA ILE A 133 6.25 4.09 7.43
C ILE A 133 7.14 4.91 6.50
N GLU A 134 7.98 4.22 5.73
CA GLU A 134 8.70 4.83 4.62
C GLU A 134 7.73 4.86 3.45
N ARG A 135 7.46 6.05 2.92
CA ARG A 135 6.48 6.23 1.84
C ARG A 135 6.84 5.33 0.67
N SER A 136 5.92 4.45 0.30
CA SER A 136 6.16 3.43 -0.72
C SER A 136 4.87 3.13 -1.45
N THR A 137 4.98 2.73 -2.71
CA THR A 137 3.81 2.33 -3.51
C THR A 137 4.10 1.01 -4.19
N PHE A 138 3.09 0.15 -4.25
CA PHE A 138 3.20 -1.16 -4.87
C PHE A 138 2.06 -1.34 -5.86
N LEU A 139 2.39 -1.84 -7.03
CA LEU A 139 1.42 -2.13 -8.08
C LEU A 139 1.33 -3.64 -8.20
N ILE A 140 0.12 -4.16 -7.96
CA ILE A 140 -0.15 -5.60 -7.97
C ILE A 140 -0.97 -5.89 -9.23
N ASP A 141 -0.58 -6.92 -9.97
CA ASP A 141 -1.25 -7.25 -11.23
C ASP A 141 -2.54 -8.06 -11.00
N PRO A 142 -3.33 -8.29 -12.05
CA PRO A 142 -4.59 -9.02 -11.90
C PRO A 142 -4.46 -10.44 -11.37
N GLU A 143 -3.28 -11.03 -11.45
CA GLU A 143 -3.03 -12.37 -10.91
C GLU A 143 -2.54 -12.35 -9.46
N GLY A 144 -2.39 -11.15 -8.88
CA GLY A 144 -1.94 -11.02 -7.50
C GLY A 144 -0.44 -11.00 -7.33
N LYS A 145 0.30 -10.78 -8.41
CA LYS A 145 1.76 -10.69 -8.36
C LYS A 145 2.21 -9.24 -8.30
N LEU A 146 3.34 -9.01 -7.67
CA LEU A 146 3.91 -7.66 -7.58
C LEU A 146 4.50 -7.28 -8.94
N ALA A 147 3.89 -6.26 -9.57
CA ALA A 147 4.30 -5.84 -10.91
C ALA A 147 5.28 -4.67 -10.89
N ALA A 148 5.22 -3.82 -9.88
CA ALA A 148 6.12 -2.67 -9.77
C ALA A 148 6.15 -2.18 -8.33
N GLU A 149 7.24 -1.52 -7.96
CA GLU A 149 7.33 -0.94 -6.62
C GLU A 149 8.14 0.35 -6.66
N TRP A 150 7.78 1.25 -5.75
CA TRP A 150 8.51 2.50 -5.52
C TRP A 150 8.73 2.61 -4.03
N ARG A 151 9.99 2.76 -3.63
CA ARG A 151 10.33 2.93 -2.21
C ARG A 151 10.97 4.28 -2.01
N LYS A 152 10.89 4.81 -0.79
CA LYS A 152 11.42 6.13 -0.47
C LYS A 152 10.87 7.19 -1.40
N VAL A 153 9.57 7.22 -1.54
CA VAL A 153 8.89 8.05 -2.53
C VAL A 153 8.93 9.53 -2.16
N SER A 154 9.22 10.37 -3.15
CA SER A 154 8.94 11.80 -3.10
C SER A 154 7.61 12.04 -3.77
N VAL A 155 6.76 12.87 -3.17
CA VAL A 155 5.37 13.00 -3.60
C VAL A 155 5.23 13.62 -4.99
N LYS A 156 6.08 14.62 -5.30
CA LYS A 156 5.95 15.38 -6.55
C LYS A 156 6.08 14.46 -7.76
N GLY A 157 5.03 14.41 -8.57
CA GLY A 157 5.04 13.62 -9.81
C GLY A 157 4.89 12.12 -9.61
N HIS A 158 4.75 11.67 -8.37
CA HIS A 158 4.72 10.23 -8.09
C HIS A 158 3.46 9.54 -8.63
N ALA A 159 2.29 10.12 -8.35
CA ALA A 159 1.04 9.49 -8.81
C ALA A 159 1.02 9.36 -10.32
N ALA A 160 1.52 10.37 -11.04
CA ALA A 160 1.62 10.32 -12.49
C ALA A 160 2.59 9.23 -12.95
N ALA A 161 3.69 9.03 -12.22
CA ALA A 161 4.66 7.98 -12.56
C ALA A 161 4.04 6.60 -12.40
N VAL A 162 3.24 6.41 -11.36
CA VAL A 162 2.54 5.14 -11.15
C VAL A 162 1.56 4.88 -12.30
N LEU A 163 0.82 5.90 -12.71
CA LEU A 163 -0.12 5.78 -13.82
C LEU A 163 0.60 5.40 -15.12
N GLU A 164 1.74 6.04 -15.40
CA GLU A 164 2.51 5.72 -16.61
C GLU A 164 3.03 4.29 -16.59
N GLN A 165 3.47 3.82 -15.44
CA GLN A 165 3.91 2.42 -15.32
C GLN A 165 2.76 1.47 -15.57
N LEU A 166 1.57 1.77 -15.05
CA LEU A 166 0.39 0.96 -15.27
C LEU A 166 0.07 0.88 -16.76
N LYS A 167 0.09 2.03 -17.45
CA LYS A 167 -0.15 2.06 -18.89
C LYS A 167 0.87 1.19 -19.64
N SER A 168 2.12 1.28 -19.25
CA SER A 168 3.19 0.50 -19.88
C SER A 168 2.94 -1.00 -19.72
N LEU A 169 2.52 -1.42 -18.53
CA LEU A 169 2.26 -2.84 -18.28
C LEU A 169 1.07 -3.36 -19.09
N GLN A 170 0.11 -2.52 -19.39
CA GLN A 170 -1.09 -2.94 -20.12
C GLN A 170 -0.93 -2.88 -21.62
N ASN A 171 0.15 -2.27 -22.10
CA ASN A 171 0.40 -2.16 -23.54
C ASN A 171 1.20 -3.33 -24.10
N HIS A 172 1.36 -4.40 -23.33
CA HIS A 172 2.12 -5.58 -23.77
C HIS A 172 1.23 -6.71 -24.20
#